data_00b95b9d36b84c38a352e530dbca9505
#
_entry.id   00b95b9d36b84c38a352e530dbca9505
#
_cell.length_a   1.000
_cell.length_b   1.000
_cell.length_c   1.000
_cell.angle_alpha   90.00
_cell.angle_beta   90.00
_cell.angle_gamma   90.00
#
_symmetry.space_group_name_H-M   'P 1'
#
loop_
_entity.id
_entity.type
_entity.pdbx_description
1 polymer ?
#
loop_
_entity_poly.entity_id
_entity_poly.type
_entity_poly.pdbx_seq_one_letter_code
_entity_poly.pdbx_strand_id
1 'polypeptide(L)'
;MDIVLYAPGLGYYSAGAPKLGAGGDFTTAPEISGLFGACVARQCAQVLGELPGASILEIGAGSGRLAADILSRLETLGCLPAHYWILEVSADLRDRQRRYLQQRVPHLLARVRWLDAPPAQSFTGVILANEVLDALPVARFLWRRAGTEELGVSLEAGELAQVYRRASPSMAEICAALAAAAGEQWEDGYASEYCPRLKPWTRSVTEGLRAGAVLWLDYGLPRAQYYLAQRNDGTLLCHFRQRAHDDPLLFPGLQDITAWVDFTALAEAGASAGYDLAGFTTQALFLAGLGIDREMRAAAGDDERSFARLANQARQLMLPGEMGERFKAMAWMRGLDVELSGFSLQDLRHSL
;
A
#
# COMPACT_ATOMS: atom_id res chain seq x y z
N MET A 1 -16.27 -3.38 -7.31
CA MET A 1 -15.06 -3.59 -6.50
C MET A 1 -15.39 -3.70 -5.01
N ASP A 2 -16.05 -2.73 -4.38
CA ASP A 2 -16.34 -2.73 -2.94
C ASP A 2 -17.00 -4.04 -2.43
N ILE A 3 -18.10 -4.46 -3.05
CA ILE A 3 -18.84 -5.67 -2.65
C ILE A 3 -17.99 -6.94 -2.82
N VAL A 4 -17.35 -7.11 -3.97
CA VAL A 4 -16.59 -8.33 -4.29
C VAL A 4 -15.28 -8.45 -3.50
N LEU A 5 -14.73 -7.34 -2.98
CA LEU A 5 -13.55 -7.37 -2.12
C LEU A 5 -13.90 -7.45 -0.63
N TYR A 6 -14.95 -6.75 -0.17
CA TYR A 6 -15.16 -6.48 1.25
C TYR A 6 -16.50 -6.95 1.83
N ALA A 7 -17.44 -7.51 1.04
CA ALA A 7 -18.69 -8.01 1.59
C ALA A 7 -18.43 -9.05 2.69
N PRO A 8 -19.02 -8.90 3.90
CA PRO A 8 -18.76 -9.80 5.01
C PRO A 8 -19.01 -11.27 4.65
N GLY A 9 -18.00 -12.13 4.81
CA GLY A 9 -18.06 -13.55 4.54
C GLY A 9 -18.10 -13.98 3.06
N LEU A 10 -18.23 -13.04 2.13
CA LEU A 10 -18.33 -13.30 0.68
C LEU A 10 -17.25 -12.59 -0.13
N GLY A 11 -16.79 -11.44 0.32
CA GLY A 11 -15.77 -10.67 -0.37
C GLY A 11 -14.39 -11.29 -0.26
N TYR A 12 -13.55 -11.05 -1.25
CA TYR A 12 -12.20 -11.61 -1.37
C TYR A 12 -11.41 -11.48 -0.06
N TYR A 13 -11.35 -10.30 0.58
CA TYR A 13 -10.61 -10.10 1.83
C TYR A 13 -11.31 -10.64 3.07
N SER A 14 -12.63 -10.90 3.03
CA SER A 14 -13.41 -11.42 4.15
C SER A 14 -13.71 -12.90 4.08
N ALA A 15 -13.61 -13.54 2.90
CA ALA A 15 -13.71 -15.00 2.74
C ALA A 15 -12.39 -15.68 3.09
N GLY A 16 -12.41 -16.76 3.90
CA GLY A 16 -11.26 -17.44 4.51
C GLY A 16 -10.27 -18.16 3.57
N ALA A 17 -10.19 -17.82 2.27
CA ALA A 17 -9.29 -18.44 1.31
C ALA A 17 -7.80 -18.00 1.52
N PRO A 18 -6.80 -18.83 1.19
CA PRO A 18 -5.39 -18.43 1.15
C PRO A 18 -5.18 -17.38 0.06
N LYS A 19 -4.71 -16.18 0.42
CA LYS A 19 -4.55 -15.03 -0.49
C LYS A 19 -3.10 -14.67 -0.76
N LEU A 20 -2.21 -14.87 0.21
CA LEU A 20 -0.84 -14.39 0.22
C LEU A 20 0.19 -15.53 0.12
N GLY A 21 1.36 -15.22 -0.49
CA GLY A 21 2.50 -16.11 -0.59
C GLY A 21 2.39 -17.15 -1.70
N ALA A 22 3.29 -18.14 -1.71
CA ALA A 22 3.43 -19.14 -2.78
C ALA A 22 2.16 -20.01 -3.02
N GLY A 23 1.24 -20.07 -2.08
CA GLY A 23 -0.07 -20.76 -2.21
C GLY A 23 -1.24 -19.81 -2.41
N GLY A 24 -1.01 -18.50 -2.53
CA GLY A 24 -2.02 -17.46 -2.73
C GLY A 24 -2.05 -16.93 -4.16
N ASP A 25 -2.72 -15.81 -4.34
CA ASP A 25 -2.92 -15.20 -5.65
C ASP A 25 -1.78 -14.26 -6.06
N PHE A 26 -1.03 -13.71 -5.08
CA PHE A 26 0.09 -12.79 -5.32
C PHE A 26 1.15 -12.86 -4.20
N THR A 27 2.31 -12.28 -4.46
CA THR A 27 3.45 -12.22 -3.53
C THR A 27 3.82 -10.77 -3.27
N THR A 28 3.82 -10.36 -2.00
CA THR A 28 4.17 -9.01 -1.55
C THR A 28 5.65 -8.90 -1.15
N ALA A 29 6.18 -7.69 -1.05
CA ALA A 29 7.57 -7.45 -0.67
C ALA A 29 7.98 -8.14 0.65
N PRO A 30 7.18 -8.15 1.73
CA PRO A 30 7.48 -8.90 2.95
C PRO A 30 7.58 -10.42 2.74
N GLU A 31 6.81 -10.97 1.80
CA GLU A 31 6.84 -12.41 1.50
C GLU A 31 8.11 -12.83 0.74
N ILE A 32 8.71 -11.92 -0.01
CA ILE A 32 9.97 -12.16 -0.73
C ILE A 32 11.12 -12.26 0.27
N SER A 33 11.27 -11.27 1.16
CA SER A 33 12.43 -11.21 2.05
C SER A 33 12.20 -10.43 3.33
N GLY A 34 12.71 -10.94 4.45
CA GLY A 34 12.81 -10.20 5.70
C GLY A 34 13.71 -8.95 5.64
N LEU A 35 14.52 -8.80 4.57
CA LEU A 35 15.29 -7.57 4.34
C LEU A 35 14.39 -6.34 4.18
N PHE A 36 13.22 -6.52 3.56
CA PHE A 36 12.23 -5.44 3.44
C PHE A 36 11.78 -4.97 4.82
N GLY A 37 11.32 -5.87 5.68
CA GLY A 37 10.90 -5.54 7.04
C GLY A 37 12.03 -4.96 7.89
N ALA A 38 13.28 -5.45 7.73
CA ALA A 38 14.44 -4.90 8.42
C ALA A 38 14.72 -3.44 8.01
N CYS A 39 14.62 -3.12 6.72
CA CYS A 39 14.75 -1.74 6.23
C CYS A 39 13.63 -0.84 6.76
N VAL A 40 12.36 -1.28 6.66
CA VAL A 40 11.22 -0.52 7.19
C VAL A 40 11.36 -0.29 8.70
N ALA A 41 11.85 -1.28 9.47
CA ALA A 41 12.14 -1.14 10.88
C ALA A 41 13.16 -0.03 11.18
N ARG A 42 14.20 0.12 10.35
CA ARG A 42 15.17 1.23 10.50
C ARG A 42 14.52 2.58 10.30
N GLN A 43 13.61 2.70 9.34
CA GLN A 43 12.85 3.95 9.17
C GLN A 43 11.94 4.21 10.37
N CYS A 44 11.26 3.18 10.87
CA CYS A 44 10.46 3.29 12.09
C CYS A 44 11.32 3.69 13.29
N ALA A 45 12.51 3.10 13.45
CA ALA A 45 13.41 3.41 14.56
C ALA A 45 13.84 4.88 14.64
N GLN A 46 14.03 5.55 13.47
CA GLN A 46 14.32 6.99 13.46
C GLN A 46 13.17 7.80 14.08
N VAL A 47 11.94 7.51 13.72
CA VAL A 47 10.76 8.22 14.25
C VAL A 47 10.53 7.88 15.72
N LEU A 48 10.66 6.60 16.10
CA LEU A 48 10.48 6.15 17.48
C LEU A 48 11.54 6.74 18.41
N GLY A 49 12.78 6.94 17.93
CA GLY A 49 13.88 7.53 18.70
C GLY A 49 13.61 8.97 19.13
N GLU A 50 12.85 9.73 18.34
CA GLU A 50 12.47 11.11 18.63
C GLU A 50 11.22 11.21 19.52
N LEU A 51 10.47 10.12 19.69
CA LEU A 51 9.15 10.12 20.33
C LEU A 51 9.07 9.06 21.45
N PRO A 52 9.49 9.39 22.68
CA PRO A 52 9.42 8.45 23.80
C PRO A 52 8.00 7.88 24.01
N GLY A 53 7.90 6.56 24.15
CA GLY A 53 6.62 5.87 24.34
C GLY A 53 5.76 5.77 23.08
N ALA A 54 6.33 6.04 21.91
CA ALA A 54 5.64 5.95 20.63
C ALA A 54 5.22 4.52 20.28
N SER A 55 4.19 4.41 19.45
CA SER A 55 3.61 3.16 18.97
C SER A 55 3.69 3.04 17.46
N ILE A 56 3.53 1.82 16.95
CA ILE A 56 3.36 1.56 15.52
C ILE A 56 1.93 1.10 15.29
N LEU A 57 1.28 1.61 14.25
CA LEU A 57 0.01 1.13 13.72
C LEU A 57 0.24 0.62 12.30
N GLU A 58 0.18 -0.68 12.11
CA GLU A 58 0.20 -1.31 10.78
C GLU A 58 -1.23 -1.52 10.30
N ILE A 59 -1.53 -1.06 9.08
CA ILE A 59 -2.82 -1.22 8.43
C ILE A 59 -2.68 -2.38 7.43
N GLY A 60 -3.53 -3.41 7.56
CA GLY A 60 -3.54 -4.52 6.64
C GLY A 60 -2.25 -5.37 6.70
N ALA A 61 -1.94 -5.96 7.85
CA ALA A 61 -0.68 -6.71 8.06
C ALA A 61 -0.54 -8.03 7.28
N GLY A 62 -1.52 -8.36 6.43
CA GLY A 62 -1.48 -9.54 5.57
C GLY A 62 -1.21 -10.84 6.35
N SER A 63 -0.08 -11.49 6.11
CA SER A 63 0.34 -12.70 6.83
C SER A 63 0.87 -12.44 8.24
N GLY A 64 1.17 -11.18 8.59
CA GLY A 64 1.86 -10.79 9.83
C GLY A 64 3.38 -10.85 9.73
N ARG A 65 3.94 -11.14 8.54
CA ARG A 65 5.37 -11.28 8.35
C ARG A 65 6.10 -9.95 8.52
N LEU A 66 5.56 -8.88 7.94
CA LEU A 66 6.14 -7.54 8.09
C LEU A 66 6.20 -7.13 9.57
N ALA A 67 5.11 -7.34 10.32
CA ALA A 67 5.08 -7.07 11.76
C ALA A 67 6.16 -7.84 12.53
N ALA A 68 6.33 -9.13 12.23
CA ALA A 68 7.35 -9.96 12.88
C ALA A 68 8.77 -9.48 12.58
N ASP A 69 9.06 -9.18 11.31
CA ASP A 69 10.37 -8.73 10.86
C ASP A 69 10.71 -7.35 11.44
N ILE A 70 9.74 -6.42 11.46
CA ILE A 70 9.89 -5.09 12.09
C ILE A 70 10.17 -5.23 13.59
N LEU A 71 9.35 -6.00 14.31
CA LEU A 71 9.51 -6.18 15.76
C LEU A 71 10.86 -6.81 16.11
N SER A 72 11.28 -7.86 15.40
CA SER A 72 12.58 -8.51 15.59
C SER A 72 13.73 -7.53 15.36
N ARG A 73 13.63 -6.71 14.30
CA ARG A 73 14.68 -5.76 13.98
C ARG A 73 14.73 -4.59 14.96
N LEU A 74 13.59 -4.05 15.38
CA LEU A 74 13.50 -3.00 16.39
C LEU A 74 14.03 -3.47 17.75
N GLU A 75 13.80 -4.73 18.13
CA GLU A 75 14.41 -5.32 19.32
C GLU A 75 15.93 -5.29 19.24
N THR A 76 16.50 -5.75 18.11
CA THR A 76 17.96 -5.72 17.88
C THR A 76 18.52 -4.29 17.92
N LEU A 77 17.74 -3.31 17.47
CA LEU A 77 18.10 -1.88 17.51
C LEU A 77 17.89 -1.24 18.90
N GLY A 78 17.32 -1.96 19.87
CA GLY A 78 16.98 -1.43 21.19
C GLY A 78 15.88 -0.36 21.17
N CYS A 79 15.02 -0.36 20.14
CA CYS A 79 14.03 0.69 19.89
C CYS A 79 12.60 0.10 19.69
N LEU A 80 12.17 -0.76 20.63
CA LEU A 80 10.83 -1.35 20.57
C LEU A 80 9.74 -0.30 20.83
N PRO A 81 8.62 -0.31 20.07
CA PRO A 81 7.48 0.56 20.31
C PRO A 81 6.79 0.19 21.63
N ALA A 82 6.09 1.15 22.25
CA ALA A 82 5.24 0.87 23.40
C ALA A 82 4.15 -0.17 23.03
N HIS A 83 3.53 0.01 21.88
CA HIS A 83 2.56 -0.91 21.31
C HIS A 83 2.79 -1.07 19.80
N TYR A 84 2.52 -2.28 19.31
CA TYR A 84 2.39 -2.58 17.89
C TYR A 84 0.92 -2.92 17.62
N TRP A 85 0.19 -2.01 17.02
CA TRP A 85 -1.20 -2.22 16.67
C TRP A 85 -1.32 -2.71 15.23
N ILE A 86 -2.21 -3.65 15.01
CA ILE A 86 -2.56 -4.15 13.68
C ILE A 86 -4.03 -3.84 13.45
N LEU A 87 -4.31 -2.94 12.50
CA LEU A 87 -5.67 -2.68 12.03
C LEU A 87 -6.00 -3.69 10.94
N GLU A 88 -6.81 -4.69 11.29
CA GLU A 88 -7.18 -5.78 10.39
C GLU A 88 -8.67 -6.09 10.56
N VAL A 89 -9.43 -6.04 9.47
CA VAL A 89 -10.88 -6.28 9.50
C VAL A 89 -11.24 -7.76 9.32
N SER A 90 -10.34 -8.55 8.74
CA SER A 90 -10.54 -9.98 8.50
C SER A 90 -10.21 -10.82 9.73
N ALA A 91 -11.19 -11.50 10.31
CA ALA A 91 -10.98 -12.39 11.46
C ALA A 91 -10.02 -13.56 11.12
N ASP A 92 -10.11 -14.12 9.90
CA ASP A 92 -9.21 -15.17 9.44
C ASP A 92 -7.76 -14.69 9.35
N LEU A 93 -7.53 -13.50 8.79
CA LEU A 93 -6.17 -12.92 8.72
C LEU A 93 -5.63 -12.63 10.12
N ARG A 94 -6.43 -12.13 11.05
CA ARG A 94 -6.02 -11.93 12.46
C ARG A 94 -5.55 -13.22 13.12
N ASP A 95 -6.26 -14.32 12.90
CA ASP A 95 -5.88 -15.61 13.48
C ASP A 95 -4.60 -16.17 12.86
N ARG A 96 -4.39 -15.94 11.55
CA ARG A 96 -3.12 -16.29 10.88
C ARG A 96 -1.97 -15.43 11.39
N GLN A 97 -2.15 -14.13 11.47
CA GLN A 97 -1.19 -13.16 12.00
C GLN A 97 -0.79 -13.53 13.43
N ARG A 98 -1.77 -13.81 14.30
CA ARG A 98 -1.51 -14.20 15.69
C ARG A 98 -0.68 -15.48 15.77
N ARG A 99 -1.02 -16.51 15.01
CA ARG A 99 -0.24 -17.77 14.96
C ARG A 99 1.17 -17.54 14.46
N TYR A 100 1.33 -16.74 13.40
CA TYR A 100 2.63 -16.45 12.84
C TYR A 100 3.51 -15.66 13.82
N LEU A 101 3.00 -14.58 14.42
CA LEU A 101 3.71 -13.79 15.43
C LEU A 101 4.06 -14.61 16.68
N GLN A 102 3.17 -15.51 17.12
CA GLN A 102 3.43 -16.40 18.25
C GLN A 102 4.57 -17.39 17.96
N GLN A 103 4.75 -17.81 16.71
CA GLN A 103 5.86 -18.66 16.31
C GLN A 103 7.17 -17.90 16.15
N ARG A 104 7.12 -16.66 15.63
CA ARG A 104 8.32 -15.90 15.25
C ARG A 104 8.87 -15.01 16.36
N VAL A 105 8.00 -14.37 17.12
CA VAL A 105 8.35 -13.39 18.15
C VAL A 105 7.48 -13.58 19.42
N PRO A 106 7.41 -14.79 20.01
CA PRO A 106 6.49 -15.08 21.12
C PRO A 106 6.67 -14.15 22.33
N HIS A 107 7.88 -13.75 22.61
CA HIS A 107 8.23 -12.87 23.73
C HIS A 107 7.80 -11.39 23.52
N LEU A 108 7.53 -10.99 22.28
CA LEU A 108 7.04 -9.63 21.93
C LEU A 108 5.52 -9.60 21.74
N LEU A 109 4.83 -10.73 21.76
CA LEU A 109 3.40 -10.80 21.49
C LEU A 109 2.54 -9.96 22.45
N ALA A 110 3.00 -9.76 23.68
CA ALA A 110 2.32 -8.91 24.65
C ALA A 110 2.25 -7.43 24.23
N ARG A 111 3.12 -6.99 23.30
CA ARG A 111 3.10 -5.64 22.73
C ARG A 111 2.14 -5.51 21.56
N VAL A 112 1.72 -6.63 20.94
CA VAL A 112 0.87 -6.64 19.74
C VAL A 112 -0.61 -6.63 20.13
N ARG A 113 -1.39 -5.76 19.49
CA ARG A 113 -2.84 -5.68 19.65
C ARG A 113 -3.54 -5.56 18.32
N TRP A 114 -4.58 -6.34 18.12
CA TRP A 114 -5.44 -6.24 16.94
C TRP A 114 -6.58 -5.27 17.19
N LEU A 115 -6.83 -4.39 16.24
CA LEU A 115 -7.86 -3.35 16.29
C LEU A 115 -8.91 -3.60 15.20
N ASP A 116 -10.17 -3.32 15.52
CA ASP A 116 -11.30 -3.34 14.59
C ASP A 116 -11.51 -1.98 13.89
N ALA A 117 -11.00 -0.92 14.51
CA ALA A 117 -11.06 0.46 14.04
C ALA A 117 -9.76 1.19 14.43
N PRO A 118 -9.42 2.31 13.79
CA PRO A 118 -8.31 3.13 14.20
C PRO A 118 -8.37 3.47 15.71
N PRO A 119 -7.21 3.68 16.38
CA PRO A 119 -7.20 3.99 17.80
C PRO A 119 -8.10 5.17 18.14
N ALA A 120 -8.99 4.99 19.12
CA ALA A 120 -9.92 6.05 19.56
C ALA A 120 -9.19 7.21 20.28
N GLN A 121 -8.03 6.93 20.87
CA GLN A 121 -7.17 7.94 21.50
C GLN A 121 -6.04 8.33 20.57
N SER A 122 -5.70 9.62 20.60
CA SER A 122 -4.55 10.11 19.86
C SER A 122 -3.23 9.50 20.40
N PHE A 123 -2.31 9.25 19.49
CA PHE A 123 -1.01 8.64 19.80
C PHE A 123 0.12 9.34 19.04
N THR A 124 1.36 8.97 19.39
CA THR A 124 2.57 9.38 18.67
C THR A 124 3.27 8.14 18.11
N GLY A 125 3.93 8.27 16.97
CA GLY A 125 4.71 7.18 16.38
C GLY A 125 4.59 7.04 14.89
N VAL A 126 4.43 5.79 14.41
CA VAL A 126 4.39 5.48 12.98
C VAL A 126 3.08 4.80 12.61
N ILE A 127 2.46 5.25 11.53
CA ILE A 127 1.45 4.49 10.80
C ILE A 127 2.14 3.91 9.57
N LEU A 128 1.91 2.62 9.31
CA LEU A 128 2.49 1.89 8.19
C LEU A 128 1.38 1.19 7.40
N ALA A 129 1.38 1.37 6.09
CA ALA A 129 0.53 0.63 5.15
C ALA A 129 1.37 0.15 3.97
N ASN A 130 1.38 -1.15 3.74
CA ASN A 130 2.07 -1.79 2.64
C ASN A 130 1.06 -2.56 1.77
N GLU A 131 0.91 -2.17 0.50
CA GLU A 131 -0.03 -2.79 -0.44
C GLU A 131 -1.45 -2.81 0.14
N VAL A 132 -2.01 -1.64 0.41
CA VAL A 132 -3.35 -1.44 0.97
C VAL A 132 -4.16 -0.45 0.14
N LEU A 133 -3.50 0.57 -0.40
CA LEU A 133 -4.17 1.62 -1.16
C LEU A 133 -4.65 1.13 -2.52
N ASP A 134 -3.91 0.22 -3.13
CA ASP A 134 -4.23 -0.44 -4.40
C ASP A 134 -5.54 -1.24 -4.37
N ALA A 135 -5.90 -1.75 -3.18
CA ALA A 135 -7.15 -2.48 -2.93
C ALA A 135 -8.36 -1.56 -2.64
N LEU A 136 -8.16 -0.25 -2.50
CA LEU A 136 -9.27 0.68 -2.32
C LEU A 136 -10.16 0.72 -3.56
N PRO A 137 -11.50 0.65 -3.40
CA PRO A 137 -12.42 0.66 -4.53
C PRO A 137 -12.28 1.91 -5.40
N VAL A 138 -12.04 1.70 -6.69
CA VAL A 138 -11.96 2.74 -7.69
C VAL A 138 -13.28 2.91 -8.44
N ALA A 139 -13.48 4.10 -9.01
CA ALA A 139 -14.53 4.40 -9.96
C ALA A 139 -13.92 4.54 -11.35
N ARG A 140 -14.33 3.71 -12.30
CA ARG A 140 -13.86 3.75 -13.68
C ARG A 140 -14.69 4.70 -14.53
N PHE A 141 -14.06 5.44 -15.41
CA PHE A 141 -14.68 6.36 -16.33
C PHE A 141 -14.20 6.14 -17.76
N LEU A 142 -15.05 6.53 -18.68
CA LEU A 142 -14.75 6.63 -20.11
C LEU A 142 -14.91 8.08 -20.53
N TRP A 143 -13.80 8.72 -20.89
CA TRP A 143 -13.82 10.09 -21.37
C TRP A 143 -14.21 10.13 -22.84
N ARG A 144 -15.20 10.97 -23.17
CA ARG A 144 -15.61 11.22 -24.54
C ARG A 144 -15.75 12.71 -24.80
N ARG A 145 -15.57 13.11 -26.03
CA ARG A 145 -15.80 14.49 -26.45
C ARG A 145 -17.23 14.98 -26.17
N ALA A 146 -18.20 14.05 -26.24
CA ALA A 146 -19.62 14.33 -25.95
C ALA A 146 -19.94 14.39 -24.43
N GLY A 147 -19.01 14.03 -23.54
CA GLY A 147 -19.16 14.00 -22.10
C GLY A 147 -18.69 12.69 -21.49
N THR A 148 -18.30 12.72 -20.23
CA THR A 148 -17.78 11.55 -19.49
C THR A 148 -18.88 10.55 -19.19
N GLU A 149 -18.58 9.27 -19.35
CA GLU A 149 -19.40 8.14 -18.94
C GLU A 149 -18.77 7.42 -17.74
N GLU A 150 -19.60 6.91 -16.84
CA GLU A 150 -19.19 6.05 -15.72
C GLU A 150 -19.37 4.58 -16.11
N LEU A 151 -18.36 3.76 -15.83
CA LEU A 151 -18.47 2.31 -15.98
C LEU A 151 -19.14 1.71 -14.74
N GLY A 152 -20.28 1.07 -14.93
CA GLY A 152 -20.99 0.32 -13.90
C GLY A 152 -21.06 -1.16 -14.23
N VAL A 153 -21.73 -1.93 -13.37
CA VAL A 153 -22.04 -3.35 -13.56
C VAL A 153 -23.55 -3.54 -13.46
N SER A 154 -24.11 -4.26 -14.42
CA SER A 154 -25.52 -4.69 -14.42
C SER A 154 -25.63 -6.21 -14.43
N LEU A 155 -26.82 -6.70 -14.14
CA LEU A 155 -27.17 -8.12 -14.31
C LEU A 155 -28.04 -8.24 -15.54
N GLU A 156 -27.54 -8.87 -16.60
CA GLU A 156 -28.21 -9.07 -17.87
C GLU A 156 -28.37 -10.56 -18.14
N ALA A 157 -29.59 -11.02 -18.30
CA ALA A 157 -29.93 -12.45 -18.52
C ALA A 157 -29.30 -13.40 -17.47
N GLY A 158 -29.02 -12.93 -16.24
CA GLY A 158 -28.42 -13.72 -15.17
C GLY A 158 -26.89 -13.66 -15.12
N GLU A 159 -26.25 -12.94 -16.05
CA GLU A 159 -24.81 -12.74 -16.10
C GLU A 159 -24.44 -11.30 -15.77
N LEU A 160 -23.25 -11.11 -15.16
CA LEU A 160 -22.72 -9.78 -14.91
C LEU A 160 -22.18 -9.16 -16.21
N ALA A 161 -22.61 -7.93 -16.51
CA ALA A 161 -22.17 -7.18 -17.67
C ALA A 161 -21.66 -5.80 -17.29
N GLN A 162 -20.65 -5.32 -18.00
CA GLN A 162 -20.21 -3.93 -17.90
C GLN A 162 -21.16 -3.04 -18.69
N VAL A 163 -21.58 -1.93 -18.06
CA VAL A 163 -22.48 -0.94 -18.69
C VAL A 163 -21.93 0.46 -18.52
N TYR A 164 -22.02 1.27 -19.57
CA TYR A 164 -21.65 2.67 -19.52
C TYR A 164 -22.90 3.52 -19.33
N ARG A 165 -22.83 4.50 -18.47
CA ARG A 165 -23.88 5.49 -18.24
C ARG A 165 -23.27 6.88 -18.13
N ARG A 166 -24.07 7.91 -18.40
CA ARG A 166 -23.61 9.27 -18.21
C ARG A 166 -23.09 9.46 -16.79
N ALA A 167 -21.88 9.98 -16.66
CA ALA A 167 -21.27 10.25 -15.37
C ALA A 167 -22.08 11.30 -14.57
N SER A 168 -22.01 11.21 -13.24
CA SER A 168 -22.54 12.27 -12.37
C SER A 168 -21.79 13.59 -12.63
N PRO A 169 -22.42 14.75 -12.33
CA PRO A 169 -21.73 16.05 -12.46
C PRO A 169 -20.40 16.08 -11.71
N SER A 170 -20.35 15.56 -10.48
CA SER A 170 -19.14 15.50 -9.68
C SER A 170 -18.05 14.64 -10.31
N MET A 171 -18.39 13.50 -10.88
CA MET A 171 -17.42 12.65 -11.60
C MET A 171 -16.91 13.35 -12.86
N ALA A 172 -17.78 14.00 -13.61
CA ALA A 172 -17.39 14.73 -14.80
C ALA A 172 -16.43 15.90 -14.47
N GLU A 173 -16.64 16.61 -13.37
CA GLU A 173 -15.74 17.65 -12.86
C GLU A 173 -14.38 17.07 -12.47
N ILE A 174 -14.36 15.94 -11.76
CA ILE A 174 -13.12 15.26 -11.40
C ILE A 174 -12.35 14.83 -12.66
N CYS A 175 -13.02 14.19 -13.63
CA CYS A 175 -12.39 13.76 -14.88
C CYS A 175 -11.83 14.94 -15.68
N ALA A 176 -12.54 16.08 -15.73
CA ALA A 176 -12.05 17.29 -16.38
C ALA A 176 -10.81 17.86 -15.68
N ALA A 177 -10.78 17.84 -14.34
CA ALA A 177 -9.61 18.25 -13.56
C ALA A 177 -8.41 17.33 -13.77
N LEU A 178 -8.63 16.01 -13.83
CA LEU A 178 -7.60 15.02 -14.12
C LEU A 178 -7.03 15.20 -15.53
N ALA A 179 -7.87 15.41 -16.54
CA ALA A 179 -7.43 15.70 -17.92
C ALA A 179 -6.56 16.96 -17.99
N ALA A 180 -6.98 18.03 -17.31
CA ALA A 180 -6.22 19.27 -17.25
C ALA A 180 -4.87 19.10 -16.54
N ALA A 181 -4.83 18.33 -15.44
CA ALA A 181 -3.61 18.07 -14.67
C ALA A 181 -2.63 17.12 -15.38
N ALA A 182 -3.13 16.19 -16.21
CA ALA A 182 -2.28 15.32 -17.00
C ALA A 182 -1.46 16.06 -18.06
N GLY A 183 -1.89 17.27 -18.46
CA GLY A 183 -1.20 18.09 -19.46
C GLY A 183 -1.25 17.52 -20.89
N GLU A 184 -2.01 16.47 -21.11
CA GLU A 184 -2.16 15.78 -22.39
C GLU A 184 -3.63 15.79 -22.85
N GLN A 185 -3.85 15.74 -24.17
CA GLN A 185 -5.20 15.57 -24.71
C GLN A 185 -5.53 14.07 -24.79
N TRP A 186 -6.53 13.66 -24.01
CA TRP A 186 -7.08 12.32 -24.16
C TRP A 186 -7.88 12.18 -25.47
N GLU A 187 -7.71 11.06 -26.13
CA GLU A 187 -8.53 10.74 -27.29
C GLU A 187 -9.95 10.30 -26.89
N ASP A 188 -10.89 10.40 -27.81
CA ASP A 188 -12.26 9.95 -27.60
C ASP A 188 -12.27 8.43 -27.31
N GLY A 189 -12.78 8.04 -26.17
CA GLY A 189 -12.73 6.66 -25.70
C GLY A 189 -11.60 6.35 -24.71
N TYR A 190 -10.86 7.36 -24.22
CA TYR A 190 -9.88 7.16 -23.16
C TYR A 190 -10.57 6.64 -21.89
N ALA A 191 -10.15 5.50 -21.38
CA ALA A 191 -10.65 4.91 -20.16
C ALA A 191 -9.60 4.95 -19.05
N SER A 192 -10.02 5.23 -17.83
CA SER A 192 -9.17 5.16 -16.65
C SER A 192 -10.05 5.06 -15.39
N GLU A 193 -9.44 5.16 -14.22
CA GLU A 193 -10.10 5.15 -12.93
C GLU A 193 -9.53 6.18 -11.97
N TYR A 194 -10.27 6.50 -10.92
CA TYR A 194 -9.78 7.22 -9.75
C TYR A 194 -10.36 6.62 -8.48
N CYS A 195 -9.71 6.82 -7.34
CA CYS A 195 -10.18 6.32 -6.05
C CYS A 195 -10.95 7.40 -5.28
N PRO A 196 -12.30 7.39 -5.27
CA PRO A 196 -13.10 8.39 -4.55
C PRO A 196 -12.95 8.28 -3.02
N ARG A 197 -12.52 7.12 -2.53
CA ARG A 197 -12.34 6.86 -1.09
C ARG A 197 -10.95 7.22 -0.57
N LEU A 198 -9.96 7.49 -1.43
CA LEU A 198 -8.58 7.72 -1.02
C LEU A 198 -8.48 8.79 0.08
N LYS A 199 -8.99 9.99 -0.17
CA LYS A 199 -8.92 11.11 0.76
C LYS A 199 -9.71 10.88 2.06
N PRO A 200 -11.00 10.49 2.06
CA PRO A 200 -11.72 10.26 3.30
C PRO A 200 -11.19 9.05 4.09
N TRP A 201 -10.75 8.01 3.41
CA TRP A 201 -10.21 6.82 4.06
C TRP A 201 -8.85 7.10 4.72
N THR A 202 -7.90 7.70 3.99
CA THR A 202 -6.59 8.05 4.55
C THR A 202 -6.72 8.99 5.74
N ARG A 203 -7.63 9.97 5.67
CA ARG A 203 -7.93 10.83 6.80
C ARG A 203 -8.41 10.01 8.01
N SER A 204 -9.35 9.09 7.82
CA SER A 204 -9.95 8.32 8.93
C SER A 204 -8.93 7.44 9.64
N VAL A 205 -7.98 6.83 8.91
CA VAL A 205 -6.97 5.93 9.50
C VAL A 205 -5.79 6.69 10.10
N THR A 206 -5.60 7.97 9.75
CA THR A 206 -4.46 8.78 10.24
C THR A 206 -4.86 9.85 11.24
N GLU A 207 -6.16 10.11 11.45
CA GLU A 207 -6.67 11.18 12.32
C GLU A 207 -6.13 11.11 13.76
N GLY A 208 -5.92 9.90 14.29
CA GLY A 208 -5.39 9.68 15.64
C GLY A 208 -3.91 10.00 15.82
N LEU A 209 -3.11 10.15 14.75
CA LEU A 209 -1.69 10.43 14.85
C LEU A 209 -1.46 11.92 15.17
N ARG A 210 -0.98 12.21 16.40
CA ARG A 210 -0.71 13.57 16.87
C ARG A 210 0.67 14.07 16.44
N ALA A 211 1.69 13.20 16.52
CA ALA A 211 3.05 13.47 16.07
C ALA A 211 3.73 12.19 15.61
N GLY A 212 4.46 12.24 14.51
CA GLY A 212 5.15 11.11 13.93
C GLY A 212 5.04 11.07 12.42
N ALA A 213 5.18 9.87 11.85
CA ALA A 213 5.18 9.66 10.41
C ALA A 213 4.12 8.65 9.97
N VAL A 214 3.64 8.81 8.74
CA VAL A 214 2.83 7.81 8.02
C VAL A 214 3.65 7.34 6.83
N LEU A 215 3.89 6.05 6.71
CA LEU A 215 4.61 5.42 5.62
C LEU A 215 3.62 4.66 4.73
N TRP A 216 3.51 5.09 3.48
CA TRP A 216 2.74 4.45 2.43
C TRP A 216 3.69 3.74 1.47
N LEU A 217 3.56 2.43 1.33
CA LEU A 217 4.36 1.60 0.45
C LEU A 217 3.40 0.86 -0.48
N ASP A 218 3.39 1.28 -1.75
CA ASP A 218 2.43 0.74 -2.71
C ASP A 218 2.93 0.95 -4.15
N TYR A 219 2.32 0.28 -5.12
CA TYR A 219 2.64 0.52 -6.51
C TYR A 219 1.73 1.58 -7.13
N GLY A 220 2.32 2.41 -7.95
CA GLY A 220 1.62 3.54 -8.55
C GLY A 220 2.54 4.57 -9.16
N LEU A 221 1.96 5.71 -9.50
CA LEU A 221 2.62 6.77 -10.26
C LEU A 221 2.20 8.16 -9.77
N PRO A 222 3.01 9.20 -10.01
CA PRO A 222 2.55 10.57 -10.02
C PRO A 222 1.41 10.76 -11.05
N ARG A 223 0.50 11.68 -10.78
CA ARG A 223 -0.70 11.94 -11.61
C ARG A 223 -0.40 12.13 -13.10
N ALA A 224 0.63 12.91 -13.43
CA ALA A 224 1.02 13.16 -14.81
C ALA A 224 1.39 11.87 -15.57
N GLN A 225 2.01 10.89 -14.86
CA GLN A 225 2.34 9.59 -15.44
C GLN A 225 1.18 8.59 -15.36
N TYR A 226 0.31 8.73 -14.36
CA TYR A 226 -0.85 7.86 -14.20
C TYR A 226 -1.85 8.02 -15.34
N TYR A 227 -2.14 9.27 -15.72
CA TYR A 227 -3.14 9.61 -16.72
C TYR A 227 -2.56 9.97 -18.10
N LEU A 228 -1.38 9.41 -18.45
CA LEU A 228 -0.80 9.53 -19.80
C LEU A 228 -1.79 9.06 -20.87
N ALA A 229 -1.85 9.75 -22.02
CA ALA A 229 -2.73 9.41 -23.13
C ALA A 229 -2.55 7.97 -23.64
N GLN A 230 -1.34 7.43 -23.58
CA GLN A 230 -1.04 6.05 -23.97
C GLN A 230 -1.58 5.00 -22.98
N ARG A 231 -1.93 5.37 -21.76
CA ARG A 231 -2.54 4.50 -20.74
C ARG A 231 -4.07 4.58 -20.82
N ASN A 232 -4.61 4.27 -21.96
CA ASN A 232 -6.00 4.52 -22.34
C ASN A 232 -7.00 3.44 -21.89
N ASP A 233 -6.58 2.50 -21.03
CA ASP A 233 -7.45 1.50 -20.39
C ASP A 233 -7.27 1.43 -18.86
N GLY A 234 -6.60 2.43 -18.29
CA GLY A 234 -6.34 2.51 -16.85
C GLY A 234 -5.31 1.51 -16.35
N THR A 235 -5.41 1.18 -15.07
CA THR A 235 -4.44 0.34 -14.36
C THR A 235 -5.07 -0.84 -13.60
N LEU A 236 -6.41 -0.97 -13.67
CA LEU A 236 -7.13 -2.02 -12.97
C LEU A 236 -6.65 -3.39 -13.44
N LEU A 237 -6.30 -4.24 -12.49
CA LEU A 237 -5.78 -5.57 -12.73
C LEU A 237 -6.41 -6.57 -11.74
N CYS A 238 -6.69 -7.78 -12.23
CA CYS A 238 -7.22 -8.86 -11.43
C CYS A 238 -6.17 -9.95 -11.27
N HIS A 239 -6.11 -10.56 -10.07
CA HIS A 239 -5.21 -11.67 -9.79
C HIS A 239 -6.00 -12.87 -9.29
N PHE A 240 -5.79 -14.02 -9.93
CA PHE A 240 -6.36 -15.29 -9.52
C PHE A 240 -5.34 -16.42 -9.74
N ARG A 241 -4.95 -17.12 -8.66
CA ARG A 241 -4.00 -18.24 -8.70
C ARG A 241 -2.69 -17.91 -9.43
N GLN A 242 -2.05 -16.83 -9.06
CA GLN A 242 -0.79 -16.33 -9.63
C GLN A 242 -0.90 -15.92 -11.12
N ARG A 243 -2.09 -15.68 -11.63
CA ARG A 243 -2.32 -15.20 -12.99
C ARG A 243 -3.01 -13.85 -12.95
N ALA A 244 -2.43 -12.90 -13.67
CA ALA A 244 -3.03 -11.60 -13.89
C ALA A 244 -3.94 -11.62 -15.12
N HIS A 245 -5.06 -10.90 -15.06
CA HIS A 245 -5.97 -10.65 -16.16
C HIS A 245 -6.76 -9.35 -15.92
N ASP A 246 -7.47 -8.88 -16.94
CA ASP A 246 -8.16 -7.58 -16.95
C ASP A 246 -9.70 -7.66 -16.77
N ASP A 247 -10.26 -8.86 -16.60
CA ASP A 247 -11.71 -9.05 -16.45
C ASP A 247 -12.13 -9.09 -14.96
N PRO A 248 -12.68 -7.99 -14.39
CA PRO A 248 -13.13 -7.96 -13.01
C PRO A 248 -14.41 -8.75 -12.73
N LEU A 249 -15.11 -9.22 -13.77
CA LEU A 249 -16.37 -9.96 -13.65
C LEU A 249 -16.18 -11.48 -13.70
N LEU A 250 -14.96 -11.97 -14.02
CA LEU A 250 -14.72 -13.40 -14.25
C LEU A 250 -14.90 -14.23 -12.97
N PHE A 251 -14.37 -13.79 -11.82
CA PHE A 251 -14.43 -14.52 -10.54
C PHE A 251 -14.82 -13.60 -9.37
N PRO A 252 -16.05 -13.03 -9.36
CA PRO A 252 -16.46 -12.06 -8.35
C PRO A 252 -16.40 -12.64 -6.94
N GLY A 253 -15.65 -12.00 -6.05
CA GLY A 253 -15.40 -12.44 -4.67
C GLY A 253 -14.34 -13.53 -4.49
N LEU A 254 -13.79 -14.08 -5.59
CA LEU A 254 -12.76 -15.13 -5.55
C LEU A 254 -11.41 -14.67 -6.08
N GLN A 255 -11.32 -13.51 -6.72
CA GLN A 255 -10.11 -12.90 -7.26
C GLN A 255 -9.81 -11.60 -6.56
N ASP A 256 -8.54 -11.25 -6.50
CA ASP A 256 -8.12 -9.91 -6.13
C ASP A 256 -8.34 -8.93 -7.28
N ILE A 257 -8.73 -7.71 -6.95
CA ILE A 257 -8.93 -6.62 -7.92
C ILE A 257 -8.23 -5.41 -7.36
N THR A 258 -7.22 -4.93 -8.06
CA THR A 258 -6.38 -3.80 -7.65
C THR A 258 -6.32 -2.73 -8.72
N ALA A 259 -5.97 -1.52 -8.33
CA ALA A 259 -5.63 -0.43 -9.23
C ALA A 259 -4.41 0.32 -8.69
N TRP A 260 -3.61 0.90 -9.56
CA TRP A 260 -2.44 1.64 -9.14
C TRP A 260 -2.83 2.89 -8.32
N VAL A 261 -1.92 3.33 -7.47
CA VAL A 261 -2.13 4.52 -6.63
C VAL A 261 -1.72 5.78 -7.39
N ASP A 262 -2.62 6.78 -7.47
CA ASP A 262 -2.25 8.16 -7.83
C ASP A 262 -1.57 8.81 -6.62
N PHE A 263 -0.22 8.82 -6.62
CA PHE A 263 0.56 9.36 -5.52
C PHE A 263 0.46 10.88 -5.38
N THR A 264 0.09 11.59 -6.44
CA THR A 264 -0.24 13.03 -6.33
C THR A 264 -1.54 13.23 -5.53
N ALA A 265 -2.57 12.41 -5.82
CA ALA A 265 -3.81 12.44 -5.04
C ALA A 265 -3.57 12.05 -3.57
N LEU A 266 -2.66 11.10 -3.33
CA LEU A 266 -2.26 10.71 -1.98
C LEU A 266 -1.55 11.88 -1.24
N ALA A 267 -0.62 12.58 -1.90
CA ALA A 267 0.05 13.75 -1.33
C ALA A 267 -0.95 14.87 -0.99
N GLU A 268 -1.90 15.15 -1.90
CA GLU A 268 -2.99 16.13 -1.70
C GLU A 268 -3.89 15.71 -0.51
N ALA A 269 -4.16 14.42 -0.34
CA ALA A 269 -4.92 13.90 0.79
C ALA A 269 -4.19 14.14 2.12
N GLY A 270 -2.88 13.91 2.17
CA GLY A 270 -2.04 14.19 3.33
C GLY A 270 -2.03 15.66 3.71
N ALA A 271 -1.78 16.54 2.74
CA ALA A 271 -1.79 18.00 2.94
C ALA A 271 -3.15 18.47 3.49
N SER A 272 -4.27 17.97 2.92
CA SER A 272 -5.61 18.33 3.39
C SER A 272 -5.94 17.77 4.77
N ALA A 273 -5.25 16.74 5.24
CA ALA A 273 -5.36 16.21 6.59
C ALA A 273 -4.38 16.88 7.57
N GLY A 274 -3.57 17.86 7.11
CA GLY A 274 -2.63 18.62 7.93
C GLY A 274 -1.31 17.90 8.19
N TYR A 275 -0.86 17.10 7.23
CA TYR A 275 0.47 16.51 7.21
C TYR A 275 1.38 17.24 6.23
N ASP A 276 2.65 17.29 6.55
CA ASP A 276 3.70 17.67 5.62
C ASP A 276 4.14 16.45 4.81
N LEU A 277 4.36 16.63 3.51
CA LEU A 277 4.94 15.60 2.66
C LEU A 277 6.45 15.52 2.96
N ALA A 278 6.85 14.48 3.69
CA ALA A 278 8.23 14.30 4.18
C ALA A 278 9.15 13.57 3.20
N GLY A 279 8.59 12.84 2.22
CA GLY A 279 9.38 12.19 1.19
C GLY A 279 8.52 11.42 0.18
N PHE A 280 9.06 11.26 -1.03
CA PHE A 280 8.50 10.40 -2.07
C PHE A 280 9.64 9.85 -2.93
N THR A 281 9.71 8.53 -3.10
CA THR A 281 10.77 7.89 -3.89
C THR A 281 10.34 6.50 -4.38
N THR A 282 11.18 5.83 -5.18
CA THR A 282 10.96 4.43 -5.56
C THR A 282 11.32 3.49 -4.41
N GLN A 283 10.74 2.29 -4.39
CA GLN A 283 11.10 1.26 -3.40
C GLN A 283 12.59 0.95 -3.41
N ALA A 284 13.22 0.87 -4.59
CA ALA A 284 14.64 0.60 -4.71
C ALA A 284 15.48 1.66 -3.97
N LEU A 285 15.20 2.93 -4.20
CA LEU A 285 15.91 4.03 -3.55
C LEU A 285 15.62 4.12 -2.06
N PHE A 286 14.37 3.86 -1.64
CA PHE A 286 13.97 3.78 -0.25
C PHE A 286 14.76 2.70 0.50
N LEU A 287 14.80 1.49 -0.02
CA LEU A 287 15.54 0.37 0.59
C LEU A 287 17.05 0.61 0.58
N ALA A 288 17.58 1.20 -0.50
CA ALA A 288 18.99 1.58 -0.57
C ALA A 288 19.36 2.65 0.47
N GLY A 289 18.52 3.69 0.65
CA GLY A 289 18.70 4.73 1.66
C GLY A 289 18.67 4.17 3.09
N LEU A 290 17.89 3.12 3.31
CA LEU A 290 17.84 2.40 4.59
C LEU A 290 18.96 1.36 4.77
N GLY A 291 19.80 1.16 3.76
CA GLY A 291 20.99 0.31 3.83
C GLY A 291 20.67 -1.17 3.73
N ILE A 292 19.86 -1.57 2.73
CA ILE A 292 19.52 -2.99 2.47
C ILE A 292 20.76 -3.88 2.32
N ASP A 293 21.87 -3.34 1.79
CA ASP A 293 23.16 -4.02 1.68
C ASP A 293 23.76 -4.37 3.04
N ARG A 294 23.63 -3.47 4.03
CA ARG A 294 24.06 -3.70 5.42
C ARG A 294 23.18 -4.74 6.10
N GLU A 295 21.87 -4.65 5.92
CA GLU A 295 20.93 -5.64 6.44
C GLU A 295 21.19 -7.02 5.84
N MET A 296 21.48 -7.10 4.56
CA MET A 296 21.84 -8.34 3.86
C MET A 296 23.12 -8.95 4.44
N ARG A 297 24.18 -8.16 4.61
CA ARG A 297 25.45 -8.61 5.22
C ARG A 297 25.25 -9.08 6.66
N ALA A 298 24.51 -8.30 7.45
CA ALA A 298 24.21 -8.64 8.83
C ALA A 298 23.43 -9.96 8.96
N ALA A 299 22.46 -10.18 8.06
CA ALA A 299 21.65 -11.40 8.06
C ALA A 299 22.38 -12.62 7.50
N ALA A 300 23.32 -12.44 6.56
CA ALA A 300 24.12 -13.53 6.00
C ALA A 300 25.26 -13.98 6.92
N GLY A 301 25.83 -13.06 7.69
CA GLY A 301 27.08 -13.29 8.40
C GLY A 301 28.18 -13.72 7.44
N ASP A 302 28.94 -14.76 7.79
CA ASP A 302 30.02 -15.33 6.96
C ASP A 302 29.53 -16.44 6.01
N ASP A 303 28.21 -16.71 5.94
CA ASP A 303 27.66 -17.76 5.07
C ASP A 303 27.42 -17.26 3.64
N GLU A 304 28.29 -17.63 2.71
CA GLU A 304 28.20 -17.26 1.30
C GLU A 304 26.88 -17.74 0.62
N ARG A 305 26.33 -18.90 1.04
CA ARG A 305 25.07 -19.41 0.48
C ARG A 305 23.90 -18.57 0.92
N SER A 306 23.85 -18.19 2.20
CA SER A 306 22.86 -17.25 2.73
C SER A 306 22.99 -15.90 2.06
N PHE A 307 24.21 -15.41 1.85
CA PHE A 307 24.45 -14.15 1.12
C PHE A 307 23.90 -14.21 -0.30
N ALA A 308 24.22 -15.25 -1.07
CA ALA A 308 23.74 -15.41 -2.44
C ALA A 308 22.20 -15.50 -2.52
N ARG A 309 21.56 -16.20 -1.58
CA ARG A 309 20.10 -16.28 -1.47
C ARG A 309 19.48 -14.92 -1.19
N LEU A 310 20.01 -14.18 -0.19
CA LEU A 310 19.52 -12.85 0.17
C LEU A 310 19.75 -11.84 -0.95
N ALA A 311 20.87 -11.93 -1.68
CA ALA A 311 21.15 -11.11 -2.85
C ALA A 311 20.10 -11.30 -3.96
N ASN A 312 19.67 -12.56 -4.22
CA ASN A 312 18.60 -12.81 -5.17
C ASN A 312 17.26 -12.22 -4.71
N GLN A 313 16.94 -12.29 -3.43
CA GLN A 313 15.74 -11.65 -2.86
C GLN A 313 15.82 -10.12 -2.95
N ALA A 314 16.97 -9.53 -2.62
CA ALA A 314 17.20 -8.10 -2.77
C ALA A 314 17.04 -7.63 -4.22
N ARG A 315 17.47 -8.42 -5.20
CA ARG A 315 17.26 -8.12 -6.63
C ARG A 315 15.77 -8.02 -6.98
N GLN A 316 14.93 -8.93 -6.52
CA GLN A 316 13.48 -8.87 -6.75
C GLN A 316 12.86 -7.61 -6.14
N LEU A 317 13.32 -7.18 -4.96
CA LEU A 317 12.84 -5.98 -4.30
C LEU A 317 13.30 -4.68 -4.98
N MET A 318 14.46 -4.68 -5.66
CA MET A 318 15.14 -3.46 -6.08
C MET A 318 15.26 -3.25 -7.58
N LEU A 319 15.20 -4.30 -8.41
CA LEU A 319 15.40 -4.12 -9.85
C LEU A 319 14.19 -3.42 -10.51
N PRO A 320 14.43 -2.56 -11.53
CA PRO A 320 13.38 -1.81 -12.22
C PRO A 320 12.30 -2.69 -12.85
N GLY A 321 12.70 -3.81 -13.47
CA GLY A 321 11.78 -4.78 -14.09
C GLY A 321 10.94 -5.60 -13.11
N GLU A 322 11.31 -5.59 -11.84
CA GLU A 322 10.63 -6.26 -10.72
C GLU A 322 9.83 -5.24 -9.90
N MET A 323 10.05 -5.19 -8.57
CA MET A 323 9.33 -4.28 -7.69
C MET A 323 9.98 -2.89 -7.56
N GLY A 324 11.27 -2.75 -7.87
CA GLY A 324 12.08 -1.62 -7.46
C GLY A 324 11.58 -0.25 -7.94
N GLU A 325 11.08 -0.15 -9.17
CA GLU A 325 10.55 1.10 -9.74
C GLU A 325 9.02 1.19 -9.72
N ARG A 326 8.32 0.05 -9.81
CA ARG A 326 6.86 0.03 -9.80
C ARG A 326 6.30 0.45 -8.45
N PHE A 327 6.93 -0.03 -7.38
CA PHE A 327 6.58 0.33 -6.01
C PHE A 327 7.22 1.65 -5.61
N LYS A 328 6.49 2.41 -4.82
CA LYS A 328 6.88 3.71 -4.29
C LYS A 328 6.79 3.70 -2.78
N ALA A 329 7.61 4.53 -2.18
CA ALA A 329 7.50 4.90 -0.79
C ALA A 329 7.12 6.38 -0.71
N MET A 330 6.11 6.69 0.09
CA MET A 330 5.74 8.07 0.44
C MET A 330 5.68 8.20 1.96
N ALA A 331 6.21 9.29 2.48
CA ALA A 331 6.11 9.62 3.89
C ALA A 331 5.35 10.93 4.08
N TRP A 332 4.38 10.89 4.98
CA TRP A 332 3.78 12.10 5.58
C TRP A 332 4.31 12.27 6.99
N MET A 333 4.43 13.50 7.44
CA MET A 333 4.91 13.81 8.79
C MET A 333 4.07 14.89 9.44
N ARG A 334 3.95 14.82 10.75
CA ARG A 334 3.26 15.82 11.57
C ARG A 334 3.94 15.95 12.94
N GLY A 335 4.13 17.18 13.38
CA GLY A 335 4.64 17.45 14.75
C GLY A 335 6.01 16.85 15.04
N LEU A 336 6.81 16.64 14.02
CA LEU A 336 8.16 16.10 14.08
C LEU A 336 8.98 16.73 12.94
N ASP A 337 10.25 17.01 13.22
CA ASP A 337 11.21 17.53 12.24
C ASP A 337 12.45 16.63 12.23
N VAL A 338 12.41 15.60 11.37
CA VAL A 338 13.51 14.65 11.20
C VAL A 338 13.64 14.27 9.74
N GLU A 339 14.85 14.24 9.21
CA GLU A 339 15.13 13.72 7.89
C GLU A 339 15.02 12.20 7.88
N LEU A 340 14.15 11.68 7.02
CA LEU A 340 13.91 10.25 6.90
C LEU A 340 14.94 9.61 5.96
N SER A 341 15.80 8.73 6.46
CA SER A 341 16.91 8.10 5.71
C SER A 341 16.46 7.37 4.45
N GLY A 342 15.26 6.82 4.42
CA GLY A 342 14.70 6.16 3.23
C GLY A 342 14.56 7.09 2.03
N PHE A 343 14.58 8.40 2.23
CA PHE A 343 14.42 9.42 1.17
C PHE A 343 15.70 10.21 0.91
N SER A 344 16.81 9.88 1.58
CA SER A 344 18.05 10.65 1.55
C SER A 344 18.84 10.52 0.23
N LEU A 345 18.69 9.42 -0.52
CA LEU A 345 19.43 9.20 -1.77
C LEU A 345 18.82 9.99 -2.93
N GLN A 346 17.51 9.97 -3.03
CA GLN A 346 16.78 10.74 -4.03
C GLN A 346 15.33 10.93 -3.55
N ASP A 347 14.91 12.17 -3.48
CA ASP A 347 13.55 12.56 -3.19
C ASP A 347 12.87 13.06 -4.47
N LEU A 348 11.78 12.40 -4.84
CA LEU A 348 11.04 12.65 -6.08
C LEU A 348 9.77 13.49 -5.86
N ARG A 349 9.63 14.18 -4.71
CA ARG A 349 8.45 15.02 -4.41
C ARG A 349 8.14 16.07 -5.49
N HIS A 350 9.16 16.51 -6.21
CA HIS A 350 9.00 17.45 -7.32
C HIS A 350 8.23 16.88 -8.51
N SER A 351 8.01 15.58 -8.56
CA SER A 351 7.26 14.90 -9.64
C SER A 351 5.78 14.73 -9.35
N LEU A 352 5.31 15.10 -8.15
CA LEU A 352 3.92 14.95 -7.69
C LEU A 352 3.03 16.12 -8.11
#